data_a11ebd19ce66a7c080e39a8d7a0ce991
#
_entry.id   a11ebd19ce66a7c080e39a8d7a0ce991
#
_cell.length_a   1.000
_cell.length_b   1.000
_cell.length_c   1.000
_cell.angle_alpha   90.00
_cell.angle_beta   90.00
_cell.angle_gamma   90.00
#
_symmetry.space_group_name_H-M   'P 1'
#
loop_
_entity.id
_entity.type
_entity.pdbx_description
1 polymer ?
#
loop_
_entity_poly.entity_id
_entity_poly.type
_entity_poly.pdbx_seq_one_letter_code
_entity_poly.pdbx_strand_id
1 'polypeptide(L)'
;MKKMKNIWSSKDEEEHFQSIMEWWSIIVFLRTKDEKKQFSFKGTLTEWCKKSKVGSIINTTFFNLNNSNYFTFSSKNDTKKLEYSKDTSEIKYDTSFIRGKFPNYDVVFKDKKNDIKVNLKLKAKFNSHWVAKDITKGYLPMGFGFFRYGFIPKCSTNGTISIKNEIYHVEGEAYFEHVWGDIWYDNPLSCLSNIKESIFIYSKLIFWWLKNHKLSIPNNIKLTTENNPFGYDWIWIIFENGWSIYFGNLLFWLMEGPVMGTLSLFKNKNDFIEFPKVTFNYRKKGYSKDYDFCYPIEIEVFAKNKQESIHLFIKKTMKSREYLSNFSEGKYWKYFVLSEAPGIVKAKYKKCNNVIKLSGICKIESQRQISILGHN
;
A
#
# COMPACT_ATOMS: atom_id res chain seq x y z
N MET A 1 9.43 -29.12 9.36
CA MET A 1 8.89 -27.81 8.93
C MET A 1 7.43 -27.70 9.33
N LYS A 2 7.06 -26.81 10.27
CA LYS A 2 5.66 -26.51 10.57
C LYS A 2 5.02 -25.91 9.31
N LYS A 3 3.99 -26.56 8.75
CA LYS A 3 3.16 -25.98 7.67
C LYS A 3 2.66 -24.62 8.17
N MET A 4 3.07 -23.52 7.55
CA MET A 4 2.49 -22.21 7.83
C MET A 4 1.00 -22.25 7.44
N LYS A 5 0.15 -22.17 8.44
CA LYS A 5 -1.29 -21.99 8.24
C LYS A 5 -1.52 -20.58 7.71
N ASN A 6 -2.57 -20.41 6.90
CA ASN A 6 -3.09 -19.08 6.62
C ASN A 6 -3.28 -18.32 7.94
N ILE A 7 -2.78 -17.10 8.01
CA ILE A 7 -2.86 -16.30 9.23
C ILE A 7 -4.20 -15.55 9.36
N TRP A 8 -4.94 -15.44 8.27
CA TRP A 8 -6.27 -14.86 8.30
C TRP A 8 -7.31 -15.91 8.73
N SER A 9 -8.17 -15.52 9.63
CA SER A 9 -9.41 -16.22 9.93
C SER A 9 -10.53 -15.73 9.01
N SER A 10 -11.65 -16.42 8.98
CA SER A 10 -12.84 -15.93 8.25
C SER A 10 -13.28 -14.53 8.72
N LYS A 11 -13.09 -14.23 10.00
CA LYS A 11 -13.41 -12.93 10.58
C LYS A 11 -12.52 -11.80 10.07
N ASP A 12 -11.27 -12.09 9.71
CA ASP A 12 -10.34 -11.10 9.17
C ASP A 12 -10.64 -10.74 7.70
N GLU A 13 -11.57 -11.46 7.06
CA GLU A 13 -12.01 -11.23 5.68
C GLU A 13 -13.41 -10.59 5.60
N GLU A 14 -14.10 -10.49 6.73
CA GLU A 14 -15.42 -9.88 6.85
C GLU A 14 -15.30 -8.37 7.11
N GLU A 15 -16.42 -7.64 6.95
CA GLU A 15 -16.53 -6.22 7.32
C GLU A 15 -16.39 -6.05 8.86
N HIS A 16 -15.65 -5.02 9.26
CA HIS A 16 -15.40 -4.67 10.67
C HIS A 16 -16.25 -3.47 11.07
N PHE A 17 -17.51 -3.70 11.38
CA PHE A 17 -18.52 -2.67 11.69
C PHE A 17 -18.13 -1.63 12.74
N GLN A 18 -17.20 -1.96 13.64
CA GLN A 18 -16.75 -1.04 14.68
C GLN A 18 -15.60 -0.13 14.24
N SER A 19 -15.00 -0.38 13.07
CA SER A 19 -13.88 0.42 12.57
C SER A 19 -14.37 1.78 12.08
N ILE A 20 -13.57 2.81 12.34
CA ILE A 20 -13.83 4.15 11.81
C ILE A 20 -13.62 4.15 10.30
N MET A 21 -12.60 3.44 9.82
CA MET A 21 -12.28 3.34 8.40
C MET A 21 -11.85 1.92 8.06
N GLU A 22 -12.27 1.47 6.89
CA GLU A 22 -11.94 0.16 6.37
C GLU A 22 -11.80 0.21 4.85
N TRP A 23 -10.82 -0.54 4.30
CA TRP A 23 -10.67 -0.62 2.86
C TRP A 23 -10.15 -1.97 2.38
N TRP A 24 -10.58 -2.31 1.18
CA TRP A 24 -10.11 -3.45 0.39
C TRP A 24 -9.45 -2.90 -0.86
N SER A 25 -8.23 -3.34 -1.15
CA SER A 25 -7.50 -2.87 -2.31
C SER A 25 -6.86 -4.01 -3.07
N ILE A 26 -6.85 -3.88 -4.38
CA ILE A 26 -6.07 -4.73 -5.26
C ILE A 26 -5.09 -3.88 -6.06
N ILE A 27 -3.91 -4.43 -6.28
CA ILE A 27 -2.92 -3.87 -7.18
C ILE A 27 -2.46 -4.99 -8.10
N VAL A 28 -2.44 -4.73 -9.39
CA VAL A 28 -2.10 -5.75 -10.38
C VAL A 28 -1.13 -5.21 -11.43
N PHE A 29 -0.27 -6.10 -11.91
CA PHE A 29 0.46 -5.96 -13.15
C PHE A 29 -0.05 -7.01 -14.13
N LEU A 30 -0.48 -6.56 -15.29
CA LEU A 30 -1.17 -7.37 -16.29
C LEU A 30 -0.49 -7.24 -17.64
N ARG A 31 -0.54 -8.33 -18.41
CA ARG A 31 -0.12 -8.36 -19.80
C ARG A 31 -1.18 -9.08 -20.64
N THR A 32 -1.27 -8.71 -21.89
CA THR A 32 -2.06 -9.47 -22.86
C THR A 32 -1.35 -10.79 -23.17
N LYS A 33 -2.10 -11.81 -23.65
CA LYS A 33 -1.53 -13.12 -23.99
C LYS A 33 -0.43 -13.04 -25.05
N ASP A 34 -0.51 -12.07 -25.96
CA ASP A 34 0.52 -11.79 -26.98
C ASP A 34 1.68 -10.93 -26.44
N GLU A 35 1.66 -10.59 -25.15
CA GLU A 35 2.65 -9.75 -24.43
C GLU A 35 2.85 -8.35 -24.98
N LYS A 36 2.07 -7.93 -25.99
CA LYS A 36 2.24 -6.62 -26.63
C LYS A 36 1.75 -5.46 -25.79
N LYS A 37 0.77 -5.69 -24.90
CA LYS A 37 0.22 -4.65 -24.02
C LYS A 37 0.43 -5.01 -22.57
N GLN A 38 0.88 -4.03 -21.80
CA GLN A 38 1.13 -4.16 -20.37
C GLN A 38 0.43 -3.06 -19.60
N PHE A 39 -0.14 -3.42 -18.47
CA PHE A 39 -0.93 -2.51 -17.65
C PHE A 39 -0.59 -2.67 -16.17
N SER A 40 -0.76 -1.59 -15.42
CA SER A 40 -0.85 -1.64 -13.96
C SER A 40 -2.18 -1.04 -13.53
N PHE A 41 -2.89 -1.71 -12.65
CA PHE A 41 -4.16 -1.24 -12.13
C PHE A 41 -4.13 -1.29 -10.60
N LYS A 42 -4.73 -0.28 -9.97
CA LYS A 42 -5.09 -0.26 -8.56
C LYS A 42 -6.57 0.05 -8.44
N GLY A 43 -7.29 -0.74 -7.67
CA GLY A 43 -8.68 -0.50 -7.31
C GLY A 43 -8.86 -0.62 -5.82
N THR A 44 -9.51 0.37 -5.20
CA THR A 44 -9.75 0.42 -3.76
C THR A 44 -11.22 0.73 -3.50
N LEU A 45 -11.84 -0.06 -2.65
CA LEU A 45 -13.14 0.19 -2.05
C LEU A 45 -12.90 0.56 -0.60
N THR A 46 -13.38 1.72 -0.18
CA THR A 46 -13.19 2.23 1.20
C THR A 46 -14.53 2.64 1.77
N GLU A 47 -14.72 2.37 3.05
CA GLU A 47 -15.84 2.89 3.81
C GLU A 47 -15.37 3.54 5.11
N TRP A 48 -16.23 4.37 5.66
CA TRP A 48 -16.01 4.96 6.97
C TRP A 48 -17.32 5.06 7.76
N CYS A 49 -17.18 4.97 9.08
CA CYS A 49 -18.26 5.18 10.01
C CYS A 49 -17.72 5.92 11.24
N LYS A 50 -18.12 7.16 11.43
CA LYS A 50 -17.71 7.96 12.58
C LYS A 50 -18.86 8.77 13.14
N LYS A 51 -19.30 8.43 14.36
CA LYS A 51 -20.50 9.02 14.98
C LYS A 51 -21.70 8.84 14.03
N SER A 52 -22.34 9.95 13.62
CA SER A 52 -23.47 9.93 12.70
C SER A 52 -23.07 10.01 11.21
N LYS A 53 -21.78 10.11 10.90
CA LYS A 53 -21.30 10.20 9.52
C LYS A 53 -20.90 8.83 9.02
N VAL A 54 -21.46 8.44 7.90
CA VAL A 54 -21.11 7.22 7.18
C VAL A 54 -20.85 7.56 5.73
N GLY A 55 -20.05 6.77 5.07
CA GLY A 55 -19.86 6.93 3.65
C GLY A 55 -18.96 5.88 3.05
N SER A 56 -18.81 5.95 1.75
CA SER A 56 -17.97 5.05 0.98
C SER A 56 -17.36 5.76 -0.22
N ILE A 57 -16.26 5.19 -0.72
CA ILE A 57 -15.57 5.70 -1.90
C ILE A 57 -14.97 4.54 -2.68
N ILE A 58 -15.00 4.66 -3.99
CA ILE A 58 -14.21 3.88 -4.92
C ILE A 58 -13.13 4.75 -5.52
N ASN A 59 -11.90 4.23 -5.54
CA ASN A 59 -10.77 4.84 -6.23
C ASN A 59 -10.15 3.84 -7.19
N THR A 60 -9.90 4.27 -8.42
CA THR A 60 -9.14 3.46 -9.38
C THR A 60 -8.03 4.25 -10.02
N THR A 61 -6.92 3.58 -10.31
CA THR A 61 -5.83 4.10 -11.13
C THR A 61 -5.42 3.03 -12.13
N PHE A 62 -5.43 3.38 -13.37
CA PHE A 62 -5.04 2.52 -14.47
C PHE A 62 -3.86 3.14 -15.21
N PHE A 63 -2.74 2.42 -15.33
CA PHE A 63 -1.57 2.82 -16.08
C PHE A 63 -1.43 1.93 -17.32
N ASN A 64 -1.31 2.53 -18.49
CA ASN A 64 -0.86 1.85 -19.68
C ASN A 64 0.68 1.97 -19.75
N LEU A 65 1.37 0.85 -19.54
CA LEU A 65 2.83 0.84 -19.42
C LEU A 65 3.55 1.02 -20.77
N ASN A 66 2.83 0.83 -21.88
CA ASN A 66 3.42 0.95 -23.21
C ASN A 66 3.57 2.41 -23.69
N ASN A 67 2.65 3.29 -23.27
CA ASN A 67 2.62 4.69 -23.72
C ASN A 67 2.71 5.71 -22.59
N SER A 68 2.94 5.23 -21.35
CA SER A 68 3.06 6.06 -20.15
C SER A 68 1.82 6.91 -19.80
N ASN A 69 0.65 6.56 -20.33
CA ASN A 69 -0.61 7.20 -19.98
C ASN A 69 -1.22 6.57 -18.74
N TYR A 70 -1.96 7.38 -17.97
CA TYR A 70 -2.76 6.88 -16.87
C TYR A 70 -4.16 7.49 -16.84
N PHE A 71 -5.10 6.74 -16.28
CA PHE A 71 -6.48 7.13 -16.07
C PHE A 71 -6.83 6.98 -14.59
N THR A 72 -7.69 7.86 -14.11
CA THR A 72 -8.11 7.86 -12.72
C THR A 72 -9.60 8.08 -12.62
N PHE A 73 -10.20 7.38 -11.68
CA PHE A 73 -11.60 7.55 -11.34
C PHE A 73 -11.74 7.52 -9.82
N SER A 74 -12.60 8.38 -9.32
CA SER A 74 -13.03 8.40 -7.93
C SER A 74 -14.50 8.75 -7.89
N SER A 75 -15.25 8.02 -7.06
CA SER A 75 -16.64 8.31 -6.78
C SER A 75 -16.90 8.11 -5.30
N LYS A 76 -17.55 9.11 -4.67
CA LYS A 76 -17.80 9.17 -3.23
C LYS A 76 -19.30 9.17 -2.96
N ASN A 77 -19.71 8.49 -1.91
CA ASN A 77 -21.04 8.56 -1.33
C ASN A 77 -20.90 8.90 0.16
N ASP A 78 -21.40 10.07 0.55
CA ASP A 78 -21.28 10.60 1.91
C ASP A 78 -22.42 10.17 2.85
N THR A 79 -23.33 9.33 2.39
CA THR A 79 -24.52 8.92 3.14
C THR A 79 -24.68 7.40 3.26
N LYS A 80 -23.90 6.62 2.50
CA LYS A 80 -24.04 5.17 2.44
C LYS A 80 -22.68 4.48 2.54
N LYS A 81 -22.58 3.45 3.38
CA LYS A 81 -21.47 2.50 3.41
C LYS A 81 -21.43 1.65 2.14
N LEU A 82 -20.38 0.85 2.00
CA LEU A 82 -20.35 -0.23 1.01
C LEU A 82 -21.45 -1.24 1.29
N GLU A 83 -21.90 -1.92 0.26
CA GLU A 83 -22.83 -3.04 0.41
C GLU A 83 -22.00 -4.29 0.72
N TYR A 84 -22.27 -4.92 1.86
CA TYR A 84 -21.62 -6.16 2.26
C TYR A 84 -22.60 -7.33 2.25
N SER A 85 -22.22 -8.43 1.59
CA SER A 85 -22.94 -9.70 1.63
C SER A 85 -22.08 -10.78 2.28
N LYS A 86 -22.51 -11.25 3.45
CA LYS A 86 -21.80 -12.29 4.20
C LYS A 86 -21.81 -13.64 3.51
N ASP A 87 -22.90 -13.97 2.84
CA ASP A 87 -23.09 -15.29 2.18
C ASP A 87 -22.10 -15.47 1.03
N THR A 88 -21.92 -14.42 0.23
CA THR A 88 -21.01 -14.42 -0.91
C THR A 88 -19.62 -13.86 -0.59
N SER A 89 -19.46 -13.30 0.63
CA SER A 89 -18.27 -12.52 1.02
C SER A 89 -17.94 -11.47 -0.04
N GLU A 90 -18.98 -10.70 -0.41
CA GLU A 90 -18.88 -9.64 -1.41
C GLU A 90 -18.94 -8.28 -0.73
N ILE A 91 -17.97 -7.42 -1.05
CA ILE A 91 -18.00 -6.00 -0.75
C ILE A 91 -18.17 -5.22 -2.05
N LYS A 92 -19.11 -4.27 -2.07
CA LYS A 92 -19.58 -3.67 -3.32
C LYS A 92 -19.81 -2.17 -3.20
N TYR A 93 -19.40 -1.46 -4.24
CA TYR A 93 -19.71 -0.07 -4.51
C TYR A 93 -20.36 0.03 -5.89
N ASP A 94 -21.67 0.29 -5.95
CA ASP A 94 -22.45 0.31 -7.19
C ASP A 94 -22.27 -1.01 -7.99
N THR A 95 -21.60 -0.96 -9.11
CA THR A 95 -21.35 -2.13 -9.98
C THR A 95 -19.93 -2.67 -9.86
N SER A 96 -19.10 -2.10 -8.99
CA SER A 96 -17.75 -2.56 -8.68
C SER A 96 -17.77 -3.39 -7.40
N PHE A 97 -17.04 -4.50 -7.37
CA PHE A 97 -17.03 -5.37 -6.20
C PHE A 97 -15.73 -6.18 -6.09
N ILE A 98 -15.47 -6.63 -4.88
CA ILE A 98 -14.52 -7.70 -4.56
C ILE A 98 -15.32 -8.78 -3.86
N ARG A 99 -15.28 -10.02 -4.35
CA ARG A 99 -16.05 -11.15 -3.85
C ARG A 99 -15.17 -12.37 -3.67
N GLY A 100 -15.41 -13.13 -2.60
CA GLY A 100 -14.72 -14.38 -2.34
C GLY A 100 -13.94 -14.36 -1.04
N LYS A 101 -13.27 -15.48 -0.78
CA LYS A 101 -12.42 -15.69 0.39
C LYS A 101 -11.10 -16.32 -0.03
N PHE A 102 -10.09 -16.17 0.82
CA PHE A 102 -8.81 -16.85 0.62
C PHE A 102 -9.02 -18.34 0.29
N PRO A 103 -8.45 -18.84 -0.80
CA PRO A 103 -7.44 -18.21 -1.64
C PRO A 103 -7.98 -17.61 -2.96
N ASN A 104 -9.28 -17.51 -3.17
CA ASN A 104 -9.86 -17.13 -4.46
C ASN A 104 -10.76 -15.89 -4.33
N TYR A 105 -10.58 -14.95 -5.25
CA TYR A 105 -11.40 -13.74 -5.31
C TYR A 105 -11.80 -13.43 -6.75
N ASP A 106 -13.03 -12.97 -6.92
CA ASP A 106 -13.53 -12.35 -8.15
C ASP A 106 -13.57 -10.84 -7.93
N VAL A 107 -13.08 -10.08 -8.88
CA VAL A 107 -12.91 -8.63 -8.76
C VAL A 107 -13.43 -7.94 -10.00
N VAL A 108 -14.31 -6.98 -9.81
CA VAL A 108 -14.81 -6.11 -10.87
C VAL A 108 -14.67 -4.66 -10.44
N PHE A 109 -14.00 -3.85 -11.26
CA PHE A 109 -13.98 -2.40 -11.12
C PHE A 109 -14.44 -1.74 -12.41
N LYS A 110 -15.28 -0.71 -12.27
CA LYS A 110 -15.76 0.10 -13.40
C LYS A 110 -15.40 1.55 -13.18
N ASP A 111 -14.60 2.08 -14.08
CA ASP A 111 -14.34 3.50 -14.22
C ASP A 111 -15.29 4.07 -15.28
N LYS A 112 -16.41 4.65 -14.82
CA LYS A 112 -17.44 5.19 -15.69
C LYS A 112 -16.98 6.45 -16.44
N LYS A 113 -15.99 7.17 -15.91
CA LYS A 113 -15.46 8.40 -16.48
C LYS A 113 -14.61 8.13 -17.72
N ASN A 114 -13.80 7.09 -17.65
CA ASN A 114 -12.82 6.77 -18.70
C ASN A 114 -13.26 5.58 -19.55
N ASP A 115 -14.44 5.01 -19.28
CA ASP A 115 -14.97 3.81 -19.91
C ASP A 115 -14.00 2.63 -19.84
N ILE A 116 -13.53 2.36 -18.60
CA ILE A 116 -12.64 1.25 -18.31
C ILE A 116 -13.36 0.28 -17.39
N LYS A 117 -13.34 -0.99 -17.76
CA LYS A 117 -13.81 -2.09 -16.92
C LYS A 117 -12.72 -3.12 -16.74
N VAL A 118 -12.43 -3.44 -15.49
CA VAL A 118 -11.49 -4.51 -15.10
C VAL A 118 -12.29 -5.62 -14.48
N ASN A 119 -12.15 -6.85 -15.00
CA ASN A 119 -12.82 -8.06 -14.51
C ASN A 119 -11.78 -9.16 -14.37
N LEU A 120 -11.41 -9.48 -13.14
CA LEU A 120 -10.29 -10.38 -12.84
C LEU A 120 -10.69 -11.44 -11.83
N LYS A 121 -10.09 -12.62 -12.00
CA LYS A 121 -10.06 -13.70 -11.01
C LYS A 121 -8.68 -13.73 -10.38
N LEU A 122 -8.61 -13.66 -9.06
CA LEU A 122 -7.38 -13.73 -8.30
C LEU A 122 -7.30 -15.08 -7.57
N LYS A 123 -6.12 -15.69 -7.60
CA LYS A 123 -5.82 -16.90 -6.83
C LYS A 123 -4.52 -16.72 -6.06
N ALA A 124 -4.62 -16.69 -4.74
CA ALA A 124 -3.47 -16.55 -3.85
C ALA A 124 -2.40 -17.62 -4.13
N LYS A 125 -1.19 -17.19 -4.43
CA LYS A 125 0.01 -18.03 -4.57
C LYS A 125 0.77 -18.15 -3.27
N PHE A 126 0.69 -17.10 -2.44
CA PHE A 126 1.31 -17.04 -1.12
C PHE A 126 0.22 -16.96 -0.05
N ASN A 127 0.61 -17.30 1.18
CA ASN A 127 -0.28 -17.15 2.33
C ASN A 127 -0.51 -15.67 2.63
N SER A 128 -1.66 -15.36 3.24
CA SER A 128 -1.91 -14.04 3.82
C SER A 128 -0.89 -13.71 4.90
N HIS A 129 -0.62 -12.44 5.09
CA HIS A 129 0.39 -11.94 6.01
C HIS A 129 -0.09 -10.67 6.72
N TRP A 130 0.37 -10.46 7.95
CA TRP A 130 0.20 -9.21 8.68
C TRP A 130 1.45 -8.35 8.55
N VAL A 131 1.29 -7.05 8.31
CA VAL A 131 2.41 -6.11 8.36
C VAL A 131 3.01 -6.12 9.78
N ALA A 132 4.34 -6.06 9.86
CA ALA A 132 5.04 -6.08 11.16
C ALA A 132 4.56 -7.20 12.09
N LYS A 133 4.34 -8.40 11.53
CA LYS A 133 3.70 -9.55 12.20
C LYS A 133 4.32 -9.87 13.56
N ASP A 134 5.65 -9.94 13.61
CA ASP A 134 6.39 -10.34 14.82
C ASP A 134 6.55 -9.18 15.83
N ILE A 135 6.23 -7.95 15.44
CA ILE A 135 6.36 -6.75 16.27
C ILE A 135 5.00 -6.34 16.85
N THR A 136 4.03 -6.09 15.98
CA THR A 136 2.74 -5.52 16.34
C THR A 136 1.55 -6.36 15.88
N LYS A 137 1.78 -7.51 15.26
CA LYS A 137 0.73 -8.43 14.75
C LYS A 137 -0.24 -7.76 13.76
N GLY A 138 0.30 -6.90 12.90
CA GLY A 138 -0.46 -6.18 11.89
C GLY A 138 -0.93 -4.79 12.32
N TYR A 139 -0.81 -4.41 13.57
CA TYR A 139 -1.21 -3.09 14.03
C TYR A 139 -0.14 -2.05 13.69
N LEU A 140 -0.55 -0.99 13.01
CA LEU A 140 0.28 0.15 12.70
C LEU A 140 -0.37 1.43 13.20
N PRO A 141 0.41 2.39 13.76
CA PRO A 141 -0.15 3.65 14.18
C PRO A 141 -0.21 4.63 13.01
N MET A 142 -1.19 5.52 13.04
CA MET A 142 -1.27 6.67 12.15
C MET A 142 -1.85 7.86 12.91
N GLY A 143 -1.01 8.87 13.17
CA GLY A 143 -1.40 9.95 14.08
C GLY A 143 -1.72 9.41 15.47
N PHE A 144 -2.88 9.75 16.02
CA PHE A 144 -3.37 9.22 17.30
C PHE A 144 -4.30 8.02 17.17
N GLY A 145 -4.54 7.57 15.95
CA GLY A 145 -5.26 6.34 15.65
C GLY A 145 -4.31 5.19 15.33
N PHE A 146 -4.89 4.07 15.05
CA PHE A 146 -4.19 2.88 14.57
C PHE A 146 -5.07 2.10 13.59
N PHE A 147 -4.44 1.26 12.80
CA PHE A 147 -5.12 0.34 11.89
C PHE A 147 -4.44 -1.03 11.92
N ARG A 148 -5.17 -2.04 11.53
CA ARG A 148 -4.66 -3.39 11.31
C ARG A 148 -4.56 -3.64 9.81
N TYR A 149 -3.42 -4.14 9.36
CA TYR A 149 -3.09 -4.27 7.98
C TYR A 149 -2.72 -5.71 7.62
N GLY A 150 -3.60 -6.36 6.88
CA GLY A 150 -3.37 -7.68 6.32
C GLY A 150 -3.27 -7.64 4.81
N PHE A 151 -2.45 -8.53 4.23
CA PHE A 151 -2.27 -8.58 2.79
C PHE A 151 -1.91 -9.97 2.28
N ILE A 152 -2.14 -10.20 1.00
CA ILE A 152 -1.63 -11.36 0.26
C ILE A 152 -0.56 -10.84 -0.70
N PRO A 153 0.73 -11.20 -0.49
CA PRO A 153 1.83 -10.58 -1.21
C PRO A 153 1.91 -10.97 -2.68
N LYS A 154 1.23 -12.07 -3.07
CA LYS A 154 1.20 -12.54 -4.45
C LYS A 154 -0.02 -13.41 -4.72
N CYS A 155 -0.78 -13.01 -5.73
CA CYS A 155 -1.82 -13.80 -6.36
C CYS A 155 -1.52 -13.92 -7.85
N SER A 156 -1.83 -15.05 -8.49
CA SER A 156 -1.98 -15.07 -9.94
C SER A 156 -3.32 -14.47 -10.29
N THR A 157 -3.38 -13.79 -11.42
CA THR A 157 -4.63 -13.22 -11.91
C THR A 157 -4.80 -13.44 -13.40
N ASN A 158 -6.05 -13.59 -13.85
CA ASN A 158 -6.45 -13.60 -15.24
C ASN A 158 -7.84 -12.99 -15.38
N GLY A 159 -8.18 -12.59 -16.59
CA GLY A 159 -9.50 -12.00 -16.86
C GLY A 159 -9.50 -11.11 -18.08
N THR A 160 -10.27 -10.03 -17.99
CA THR A 160 -10.43 -9.06 -19.07
C THR A 160 -10.31 -7.63 -18.59
N ILE A 161 -9.75 -6.81 -19.45
CA ILE A 161 -9.84 -5.35 -19.35
C ILE A 161 -10.57 -4.85 -20.59
N SER A 162 -11.59 -4.04 -20.38
CA SER A 162 -12.25 -3.29 -21.45
C SER A 162 -11.85 -1.82 -21.33
N ILE A 163 -11.35 -1.26 -22.41
CA ILE A 163 -11.00 0.16 -22.51
C ILE A 163 -11.78 0.71 -23.69
N LYS A 164 -12.76 1.58 -23.43
CA LYS A 164 -13.75 1.99 -24.40
C LYS A 164 -14.41 0.73 -24.99
N ASN A 165 -14.35 0.49 -26.26
CA ASN A 165 -14.96 -0.66 -26.90
C ASN A 165 -13.97 -1.84 -27.16
N GLU A 166 -12.72 -1.72 -26.74
CA GLU A 166 -11.71 -2.76 -26.95
C GLU A 166 -11.61 -3.67 -25.72
N ILE A 167 -11.66 -4.98 -25.92
CA ILE A 167 -11.54 -5.97 -24.86
C ILE A 167 -10.19 -6.69 -24.98
N TYR A 168 -9.43 -6.69 -23.88
CA TYR A 168 -8.15 -7.36 -23.76
C TYR A 168 -8.26 -8.53 -22.80
N HIS A 169 -7.90 -9.73 -23.25
CA HIS A 169 -7.69 -10.87 -22.37
C HIS A 169 -6.31 -10.75 -21.74
N VAL A 170 -6.27 -10.74 -20.43
CA VAL A 170 -5.06 -10.47 -19.66
C VAL A 170 -4.78 -11.53 -18.62
N GLU A 171 -3.49 -11.66 -18.29
CA GLU A 171 -2.99 -12.43 -17.17
C GLU A 171 -1.91 -11.64 -16.44
N GLY A 172 -1.59 -12.03 -15.21
CA GLY A 172 -0.53 -11.37 -14.48
C GLY A 172 -0.49 -11.71 -13.00
N GLU A 173 0.07 -10.80 -12.23
CA GLU A 173 0.28 -10.92 -10.79
C GLU A 173 -0.48 -9.82 -10.05
N ALA A 174 -1.02 -10.17 -8.89
CA ALA A 174 -1.80 -9.27 -8.05
C ALA A 174 -1.30 -9.28 -6.61
N TYR A 175 -1.51 -8.16 -5.96
CA TYR A 175 -1.46 -7.95 -4.53
C TYR A 175 -2.87 -7.66 -4.04
N PHE A 176 -3.23 -8.18 -2.88
CA PHE A 176 -4.50 -7.93 -2.24
C PHE A 176 -4.26 -7.46 -0.81
N GLU A 177 -4.96 -6.44 -0.38
CA GLU A 177 -4.93 -5.98 1.01
C GLU A 177 -6.32 -5.73 1.57
N HIS A 178 -6.45 -5.96 2.86
CA HIS A 178 -7.60 -5.61 3.66
C HIS A 178 -7.11 -4.91 4.92
N VAL A 179 -7.59 -3.71 5.16
CA VAL A 179 -7.13 -2.83 6.23
C VAL A 179 -8.31 -2.18 6.93
N TRP A 180 -8.29 -2.16 8.26
CA TRP A 180 -9.33 -1.54 9.06
C TRP A 180 -8.77 -0.96 10.34
N GLY A 181 -9.44 0.03 10.90
CA GLY A 181 -9.01 0.61 12.16
C GLY A 181 -9.66 1.92 12.55
N ASP A 182 -9.16 2.44 13.65
CA ASP A 182 -9.65 3.66 14.27
C ASP A 182 -8.79 4.84 13.85
N ILE A 183 -8.75 5.10 12.55
CA ILE A 183 -8.05 6.24 11.98
C ILE A 183 -9.02 7.18 11.30
N TRP A 184 -8.70 8.46 11.36
CA TRP A 184 -9.42 9.49 10.63
C TRP A 184 -8.44 10.47 10.01
N TYR A 185 -8.36 10.47 8.70
CA TYR A 185 -7.36 11.25 7.96
C TYR A 185 -7.51 12.76 8.15
N ASP A 186 -8.73 13.26 8.24
CA ASP A 186 -8.99 14.71 8.30
C ASP A 186 -8.71 15.31 9.66
N ASN A 187 -8.72 14.51 10.72
CA ASN A 187 -8.49 14.99 12.07
C ASN A 187 -7.88 13.89 12.95
N PRO A 188 -6.54 13.77 13.00
CA PRO A 188 -5.88 12.79 13.84
C PRO A 188 -6.22 12.95 15.34
N LEU A 189 -6.60 14.16 15.79
CA LEU A 189 -7.04 14.40 17.16
C LEU A 189 -8.40 13.77 17.47
N SER A 190 -9.18 13.44 16.46
CA SER A 190 -10.48 12.80 16.66
C SER A 190 -10.41 11.34 17.14
N CYS A 191 -9.22 10.76 17.16
CA CYS A 191 -8.94 9.41 17.64
C CYS A 191 -8.28 9.41 19.03
N LEU A 192 -8.40 10.48 19.80
CA LEU A 192 -7.83 10.60 21.16
C LEU A 192 -8.32 9.52 22.13
N SER A 193 -9.51 8.96 21.90
CA SER A 193 -10.01 7.83 22.69
C SER A 193 -9.11 6.61 22.64
N ASN A 194 -8.35 6.45 21.56
CA ASN A 194 -7.48 5.30 21.30
C ASN A 194 -5.99 5.65 21.46
N ILE A 195 -5.67 6.79 22.10
CA ILE A 195 -4.29 7.29 22.22
C ILE A 195 -3.39 6.33 22.99
N LYS A 196 -3.92 5.63 23.99
CA LYS A 196 -3.14 4.64 24.77
C LYS A 196 -2.68 3.48 23.90
N GLU A 197 -3.59 2.93 23.10
CA GLU A 197 -3.32 1.86 22.15
C GLU A 197 -2.31 2.31 21.10
N SER A 198 -2.48 3.51 20.56
CA SER A 198 -1.56 4.08 19.57
C SER A 198 -0.16 4.28 20.16
N ILE A 199 -0.04 4.85 21.36
CA ILE A 199 1.26 5.01 22.06
C ILE A 199 1.90 3.63 22.30
N PHE A 200 1.12 2.63 22.69
CA PHE A 200 1.63 1.27 22.89
C PHE A 200 2.16 0.65 21.59
N ILE A 201 1.48 0.86 20.46
CA ILE A 201 1.95 0.39 19.15
C ILE A 201 3.22 1.14 18.75
N TYR A 202 3.26 2.48 18.88
CA TYR A 202 4.46 3.27 18.64
C TYR A 202 5.64 2.80 19.50
N SER A 203 5.43 2.58 20.79
CA SER A 203 6.49 2.15 21.69
C SER A 203 7.09 0.79 21.28
N LYS A 204 6.27 -0.17 20.84
CA LYS A 204 6.74 -1.44 20.31
C LYS A 204 7.59 -1.28 19.06
N LEU A 205 7.16 -0.44 18.12
CA LEU A 205 7.88 -0.19 16.88
C LEU A 205 9.20 0.54 17.15
N ILE A 206 9.19 1.55 17.99
CA ILE A 206 10.38 2.32 18.38
C ILE A 206 11.37 1.41 19.12
N PHE A 207 10.91 0.62 20.09
CA PHE A 207 11.77 -0.31 20.82
C PHE A 207 12.40 -1.36 19.90
N TRP A 208 11.60 -1.93 18.99
CA TRP A 208 12.11 -2.87 17.99
C TRP A 208 13.14 -2.20 17.08
N TRP A 209 12.87 -0.96 16.63
CA TRP A 209 13.80 -0.19 15.81
C TRP A 209 15.12 0.07 16.54
N LEU A 210 15.10 0.58 17.76
CA LEU A 210 16.28 0.85 18.57
C LEU A 210 17.11 -0.40 18.86
N LYS A 211 16.46 -1.55 19.06
CA LYS A 211 17.15 -2.84 19.25
C LYS A 211 17.94 -3.27 18.00
N ASN A 212 17.49 -2.92 16.83
CA ASN A 212 18.07 -3.42 15.56
C ASN A 212 18.90 -2.36 14.82
N HIS A 213 18.80 -1.10 15.18
CA HIS A 213 19.45 0.02 14.51
C HIS A 213 20.17 0.90 15.52
N LYS A 214 21.29 1.50 15.10
CA LYS A 214 21.90 2.56 15.89
C LYS A 214 21.04 3.83 15.74
N LEU A 215 20.79 4.51 16.84
CA LEU A 215 20.17 5.83 16.82
C LEU A 215 21.11 6.77 16.05
N SER A 216 20.69 7.23 14.92
CA SER A 216 21.37 8.24 14.13
C SER A 216 20.44 9.44 14.09
N ILE A 217 20.79 10.46 14.85
CA ILE A 217 20.12 11.76 14.76
C ILE A 217 20.73 12.46 13.55
N PRO A 218 19.97 12.84 12.53
CA PRO A 218 20.50 13.60 11.41
C PRO A 218 21.16 14.89 11.89
N ASN A 219 22.35 15.22 11.36
CA ASN A 219 23.09 16.43 11.74
C ASN A 219 22.33 17.73 11.43
N ASN A 220 21.35 17.66 10.51
CA ASN A 220 20.49 18.77 10.14
C ASN A 220 19.03 18.36 10.37
N ILE A 221 18.53 18.57 11.58
CA ILE A 221 17.09 18.50 11.86
C ILE A 221 16.50 19.79 11.32
N LYS A 222 15.88 19.73 10.14
CA LYS A 222 15.03 20.82 9.69
C LYS A 222 13.64 20.59 10.28
N LEU A 223 13.21 21.51 11.12
CA LEU A 223 11.81 21.68 11.47
C LEU A 223 11.08 22.19 10.22
N THR A 224 10.83 21.31 9.30
CA THR A 224 10.04 21.63 8.10
C THR A 224 8.58 21.55 8.50
N THR A 225 8.07 22.67 9.00
CA THR A 225 6.63 22.83 9.30
C THR A 225 5.77 22.76 8.04
N GLU A 226 6.35 22.81 6.85
CA GLU A 226 5.62 23.08 5.62
C GLU A 226 5.38 21.84 4.78
N ASN A 227 6.25 20.84 4.78
CA ASN A 227 6.22 19.87 3.69
C ASN A 227 6.26 18.39 4.04
N ASN A 228 6.16 17.91 5.25
CA ASN A 228 6.01 16.45 5.53
C ASN A 228 5.96 16.10 7.02
N PRO A 229 4.93 16.49 7.78
CA PRO A 229 4.88 16.11 9.20
C PRO A 229 4.69 14.61 9.40
N PHE A 230 3.92 13.96 8.52
CA PHE A 230 3.67 12.54 8.55
C PHE A 230 3.54 12.01 7.13
N GLY A 231 3.86 10.75 6.95
CA GLY A 231 3.68 10.08 5.69
C GLY A 231 4.31 8.70 5.69
N TYR A 232 4.18 8.06 4.56
CA TYR A 232 4.82 6.78 4.32
C TYR A 232 5.21 6.63 2.85
N ASP A 233 6.10 5.72 2.59
CA ASP A 233 6.26 5.09 1.28
C ASP A 233 5.90 3.63 1.41
N TRP A 234 5.14 3.16 0.46
CA TRP A 234 4.73 1.77 0.35
C TRP A 234 5.16 1.26 -1.02
N ILE A 235 5.76 0.07 -1.05
CA ILE A 235 6.26 -0.53 -2.29
C ILE A 235 5.94 -2.02 -2.30
N TRP A 236 5.26 -2.44 -3.34
CA TRP A 236 5.10 -3.84 -3.68
C TRP A 236 5.96 -4.18 -4.88
N ILE A 237 6.70 -5.29 -4.80
CA ILE A 237 7.64 -5.74 -5.82
C ILE A 237 7.30 -7.19 -6.19
N ILE A 238 7.34 -7.48 -7.49
CA ILE A 238 7.34 -8.82 -8.06
C ILE A 238 8.62 -8.99 -8.87
N PHE A 239 9.40 -10.03 -8.54
CA PHE A 239 10.58 -10.41 -9.30
C PHE A 239 10.26 -11.46 -10.36
N GLU A 240 11.06 -11.48 -11.43
CA GLU A 240 10.94 -12.45 -12.54
C GLU A 240 11.04 -13.91 -12.08
N ASN A 241 11.81 -14.18 -11.03
CA ASN A 241 11.90 -15.51 -10.40
C ASN A 241 10.69 -15.90 -9.54
N GLY A 242 9.65 -15.05 -9.51
CA GLY A 242 8.41 -15.29 -8.78
C GLY A 242 8.42 -14.87 -7.32
N TRP A 243 9.51 -14.33 -6.78
CA TRP A 243 9.55 -13.77 -5.43
C TRP A 243 8.77 -12.46 -5.36
N SER A 244 8.31 -12.11 -4.15
CA SER A 244 7.62 -10.84 -3.90
C SER A 244 8.21 -10.14 -2.68
N ILE A 245 8.16 -8.82 -2.69
CA ILE A 245 8.51 -7.98 -1.53
C ILE A 245 7.35 -7.05 -1.21
N TYR A 246 7.12 -6.92 0.09
CA TYR A 246 6.48 -5.79 0.71
C TYR A 246 7.53 -4.94 1.39
N PHE A 247 7.57 -3.66 1.10
CA PHE A 247 8.37 -2.66 1.81
C PHE A 247 7.47 -1.49 2.20
N GLY A 248 7.56 -1.07 3.45
CA GLY A 248 6.90 0.13 3.96
C GLY A 248 7.81 0.89 4.90
N ASN A 249 7.79 2.19 4.81
CA ASN A 249 8.45 3.07 5.76
C ASN A 249 7.46 4.07 6.35
N LEU A 250 7.85 4.68 7.47
CA LEU A 250 7.13 5.77 8.10
C LEU A 250 8.02 7.01 8.12
N LEU A 251 7.43 8.16 7.85
CA LEU A 251 8.05 9.46 7.97
C LEU A 251 7.57 10.12 9.25
N PHE A 252 8.49 10.74 9.98
CA PHE A 252 8.19 11.51 11.18
C PHE A 252 8.51 12.98 10.99
N TRP A 253 7.72 13.81 11.64
CA TRP A 253 7.65 15.26 11.52
C TRP A 253 8.97 16.02 11.62
N LEU A 254 9.94 15.53 12.34
CA LEU A 254 11.19 16.24 12.65
C LEU A 254 12.38 15.81 11.79
N MET A 255 12.19 14.94 10.81
CA MET A 255 13.29 14.37 10.04
C MET A 255 13.04 14.44 8.55
N GLU A 256 13.98 15.00 7.80
CA GLU A 256 14.01 14.82 6.36
C GLU A 256 14.29 13.34 6.04
N GLY A 257 13.31 12.68 5.51
CA GLY A 257 13.42 11.29 5.07
C GLY A 257 12.81 10.29 6.05
N PRO A 258 12.78 9.06 5.61
CA PRO A 258 12.15 7.98 6.34
C PRO A 258 12.95 7.59 7.58
N VAL A 259 12.27 7.40 8.69
CA VAL A 259 12.88 7.07 9.99
C VAL A 259 12.84 5.58 10.28
N MET A 260 11.73 4.92 9.94
CA MET A 260 11.55 3.48 10.16
C MET A 260 11.01 2.81 8.91
N GLY A 261 11.46 1.60 8.65
CA GLY A 261 10.95 0.79 7.55
C GLY A 261 10.93 -0.69 7.89
N THR A 262 10.01 -1.40 7.28
CA THR A 262 9.90 -2.85 7.33
C THR A 262 10.01 -3.43 5.92
N LEU A 263 10.69 -4.56 5.79
CA LEU A 263 10.81 -5.26 4.53
C LEU A 263 10.57 -6.75 4.76
N SER A 264 9.57 -7.27 4.05
CA SER A 264 9.27 -8.70 4.02
C SER A 264 9.51 -9.25 2.62
N LEU A 265 10.38 -10.25 2.51
CA LEU A 265 10.67 -10.99 1.28
C LEU A 265 9.93 -12.33 1.31
N PHE A 266 9.13 -12.60 0.33
CA PHE A 266 8.36 -13.83 0.14
C PHE A 266 8.97 -14.60 -1.04
N LYS A 267 9.53 -15.78 -0.78
CA LYS A 267 10.16 -16.62 -1.80
C LYS A 267 9.18 -17.63 -2.38
N ASN A 268 8.29 -18.16 -1.53
CA ASN A 268 7.21 -19.06 -1.89
C ASN A 268 6.13 -19.05 -0.82
N LYS A 269 5.13 -19.92 -0.94
CA LYS A 269 3.97 -19.98 -0.03
C LYS A 269 4.37 -20.12 1.45
N ASN A 270 5.49 -20.80 1.77
CA ASN A 270 5.88 -21.15 3.13
C ASN A 270 7.22 -20.54 3.55
N ASP A 271 7.92 -19.85 2.66
CA ASP A 271 9.26 -19.29 2.91
C ASP A 271 9.20 -17.76 2.73
N PHE A 272 9.28 -17.07 3.85
CA PHE A 272 9.34 -15.62 3.88
C PHE A 272 10.35 -15.16 4.96
N ILE A 273 10.85 -13.96 4.80
CA ILE A 273 11.81 -13.32 5.68
C ILE A 273 11.29 -11.92 5.98
N GLU A 274 11.13 -11.60 7.25
CA GLU A 274 10.99 -10.23 7.73
C GLU A 274 12.36 -9.75 8.23
N PHE A 275 12.94 -8.76 7.54
CA PHE A 275 14.29 -8.31 7.86
C PHE A 275 14.27 -7.37 9.06
N PRO A 276 15.06 -7.66 10.12
CA PRO A 276 15.10 -6.82 11.32
C PRO A 276 15.90 -5.54 11.15
N LYS A 277 16.79 -5.47 10.16
CA LYS A 277 17.61 -4.29 9.87
C LYS A 277 17.32 -3.83 8.45
N VAL A 278 16.73 -2.67 8.34
CA VAL A 278 16.39 -2.04 7.06
C VAL A 278 16.92 -0.62 7.07
N THR A 279 17.69 -0.29 6.06
CA THR A 279 18.12 1.08 5.78
C THR A 279 17.69 1.47 4.38
N PHE A 280 17.36 2.73 4.16
CA PHE A 280 16.90 3.21 2.87
C PHE A 280 17.32 4.66 2.66
N ASN A 281 17.48 5.03 1.37
CA ASN A 281 17.92 6.34 0.96
C ASN A 281 17.20 6.74 -0.32
N TYR A 282 16.73 7.98 -0.40
CA TYR A 282 16.19 8.57 -1.62
C TYR A 282 17.34 9.08 -2.48
N ARG A 283 17.70 8.31 -3.51
CA ARG A 283 18.74 8.67 -4.48
C ARG A 283 18.31 9.85 -5.35
N LYS A 284 17.01 9.89 -5.67
CA LYS A 284 16.42 10.99 -6.45
C LYS A 284 15.02 11.27 -5.90
N LYS A 285 14.75 12.55 -5.67
CA LYS A 285 13.43 13.05 -5.27
C LYS A 285 12.77 13.76 -6.45
N GLY A 286 11.45 13.62 -6.54
CA GLY A 286 10.57 14.45 -7.35
C GLY A 286 9.89 15.48 -6.44
N TYR A 287 9.39 16.53 -7.07
CA TYR A 287 8.65 17.58 -6.40
C TYR A 287 7.32 17.82 -7.11
N SER A 288 6.25 17.83 -6.34
CA SER A 288 4.93 18.21 -6.80
C SER A 288 4.77 19.72 -6.63
N LYS A 289 4.59 20.43 -7.75
CA LYS A 289 4.31 21.88 -7.73
C LYS A 289 2.87 22.17 -7.28
N ASP A 290 1.94 21.27 -7.62
CA ASP A 290 0.52 21.47 -7.33
C ASP A 290 0.20 21.30 -5.84
N TYR A 291 1.01 20.51 -5.13
CA TYR A 291 0.76 20.15 -3.73
C TYR A 291 1.95 20.46 -2.81
N ASP A 292 3.02 21.08 -3.34
CA ASP A 292 4.20 21.50 -2.58
C ASP A 292 4.79 20.40 -1.67
N PHE A 293 5.08 19.22 -2.23
CA PHE A 293 5.69 18.12 -1.49
C PHE A 293 6.71 17.34 -2.30
N CYS A 294 7.66 16.71 -1.58
CA CYS A 294 8.65 15.82 -2.16
C CYS A 294 8.26 14.36 -2.04
N TYR A 295 8.54 13.59 -3.09
CA TYR A 295 8.37 12.15 -3.11
C TYR A 295 9.56 11.45 -3.79
N PRO A 296 9.84 10.17 -3.47
CA PRO A 296 10.96 9.48 -4.09
C PRO A 296 10.68 9.11 -5.56
N ILE A 297 11.69 9.31 -6.41
CA ILE A 297 11.74 8.78 -7.77
C ILE A 297 12.65 7.57 -7.82
N GLU A 298 13.79 7.62 -7.12
CA GLU A 298 14.73 6.51 -6.98
C GLU A 298 15.00 6.25 -5.50
N ILE A 299 14.83 5.00 -5.09
CA ILE A 299 15.01 4.55 -3.71
C ILE A 299 16.02 3.42 -3.71
N GLU A 300 16.97 3.50 -2.79
CA GLU A 300 17.87 2.41 -2.47
C GLU A 300 17.50 1.86 -1.08
N VAL A 301 17.28 0.55 -1.00
CA VAL A 301 16.94 -0.14 0.24
C VAL A 301 17.95 -1.24 0.48
N PHE A 302 18.50 -1.29 1.68
CA PHE A 302 19.33 -2.38 2.13
C PHE A 302 18.71 -3.02 3.37
N ALA A 303 18.46 -4.32 3.30
CA ALA A 303 17.88 -5.08 4.40
C ALA A 303 18.73 -6.32 4.71
N LYS A 304 18.91 -6.64 6.00
CA LYS A 304 19.69 -7.79 6.42
C LYS A 304 19.22 -8.40 7.74
N ASN A 305 19.48 -9.68 7.88
CA ASN A 305 19.49 -10.42 9.13
C ASN A 305 20.88 -11.09 9.34
N LYS A 306 20.98 -12.09 10.21
CA LYS A 306 22.24 -12.77 10.50
C LYS A 306 22.79 -13.59 9.31
N GLN A 307 21.93 -14.08 8.43
CA GLN A 307 22.28 -15.06 7.39
C GLN A 307 22.09 -14.53 5.97
N GLU A 308 21.20 -13.58 5.80
CA GLU A 308 20.72 -13.13 4.49
C GLU A 308 20.66 -11.61 4.42
N SER A 309 20.86 -11.09 3.22
CA SER A 309 20.68 -9.65 2.94
C SER A 309 20.10 -9.46 1.55
N ILE A 310 19.43 -8.33 1.38
CA ILE A 310 18.94 -7.88 0.07
C ILE A 310 19.23 -6.41 -0.10
N HIS A 311 19.67 -6.05 -1.29
CA HIS A 311 19.96 -4.68 -1.70
C HIS A 311 19.11 -4.36 -2.93
N LEU A 312 18.22 -3.39 -2.82
CA LEU A 312 17.25 -3.01 -3.82
C LEU A 312 17.59 -1.64 -4.40
N PHE A 313 17.51 -1.53 -5.72
CA PHE A 313 17.50 -0.27 -6.46
C PHE A 313 16.17 -0.16 -7.17
N ILE A 314 15.34 0.76 -6.73
CA ILE A 314 13.94 0.93 -7.13
C ILE A 314 13.84 2.27 -7.86
N LYS A 315 13.19 2.26 -9.03
CA LYS A 315 13.02 3.46 -9.84
C LYS A 315 11.62 3.52 -10.44
N LYS A 316 10.94 4.66 -10.28
CA LYS A 316 9.70 4.95 -10.99
C LYS A 316 9.99 5.06 -12.50
N THR A 317 9.15 4.43 -13.32
CA THR A 317 9.30 4.42 -14.78
C THR A 317 8.38 5.41 -15.48
N MET A 318 7.39 5.92 -14.77
CA MET A 318 6.39 6.83 -15.29
C MET A 318 6.27 8.06 -14.39
N LYS A 319 5.71 9.14 -14.94
CA LYS A 319 5.26 10.28 -14.14
C LYS A 319 4.29 9.77 -13.06
N SER A 320 4.50 10.22 -11.84
CA SER A 320 3.60 9.88 -10.75
C SER A 320 2.23 10.49 -11.00
N ARG A 321 1.19 9.71 -10.71
CA ARG A 321 -0.12 10.26 -10.44
C ARG A 321 -0.06 10.91 -9.07
N GLU A 322 -0.45 12.16 -8.99
CA GLU A 322 -0.56 12.92 -7.75
C GLU A 322 -2.04 13.27 -7.55
N TYR A 323 -2.54 13.06 -6.33
CA TYR A 323 -3.93 13.36 -6.03
C TYR A 323 -4.15 13.54 -4.52
N LEU A 324 -5.14 14.36 -4.20
CA LEU A 324 -5.63 14.50 -2.85
C LEU A 324 -6.45 13.27 -2.47
N SER A 325 -6.26 12.79 -1.25
CA SER A 325 -7.20 11.87 -0.66
C SER A 325 -8.54 12.58 -0.48
N ASN A 326 -9.63 11.99 -0.95
CA ASN A 326 -10.98 12.58 -0.83
C ASN A 326 -11.50 12.66 0.62
N PHE A 327 -10.66 12.34 1.60
CA PHE A 327 -10.92 12.46 3.04
C PHE A 327 -10.38 13.75 3.65
N SER A 328 -9.83 14.66 2.84
CA SER A 328 -8.99 15.77 3.29
C SER A 328 -9.70 17.11 3.40
N GLU A 329 -10.89 17.16 4.00
CA GLU A 329 -11.55 18.42 4.40
C GLU A 329 -11.40 18.66 5.90
N GLY A 330 -10.17 18.78 6.40
CA GLY A 330 -9.91 18.99 7.82
C GLY A 330 -9.52 20.42 8.15
N LYS A 331 -9.94 20.91 9.34
CA LYS A 331 -9.62 22.24 9.85
C LYS A 331 -8.11 22.46 10.15
N TYR A 332 -7.36 21.39 10.43
CA TYR A 332 -5.98 21.46 10.94
C TYR A 332 -4.93 20.79 10.07
N TRP A 333 -5.35 19.78 9.25
CA TRP A 333 -4.46 19.04 8.38
C TRP A 333 -5.12 18.97 7.01
N LYS A 334 -4.70 19.85 6.13
CA LYS A 334 -5.48 20.07 4.91
C LYS A 334 -5.55 18.90 3.96
N TYR A 335 -4.47 18.15 3.81
CA TYR A 335 -4.44 17.21 2.69
C TYR A 335 -3.55 16.01 2.96
N PHE A 336 -4.07 14.83 2.66
CA PHE A 336 -3.25 13.68 2.34
C PHE A 336 -3.04 13.63 0.84
N VAL A 337 -1.84 13.93 0.41
CA VAL A 337 -1.46 13.81 -0.99
C VAL A 337 -0.81 12.45 -1.21
N LEU A 338 -1.28 11.79 -2.22
CA LEU A 338 -0.69 10.54 -2.68
C LEU A 338 0.03 10.78 -4.01
N SER A 339 1.22 10.21 -4.14
CA SER A 339 1.98 10.11 -5.37
C SER A 339 2.23 8.65 -5.67
N GLU A 340 1.68 8.14 -6.76
CA GLU A 340 1.82 6.73 -7.11
C GLU A 340 2.29 6.53 -8.55
N ALA A 341 3.14 5.53 -8.77
CA ALA A 341 3.59 5.13 -10.09
C ALA A 341 4.05 3.67 -10.11
N PRO A 342 3.98 3.01 -11.27
CA PRO A 342 4.74 1.80 -11.52
C PRO A 342 6.24 2.10 -11.62
N GLY A 343 7.03 1.10 -11.39
CA GLY A 343 8.48 1.19 -11.45
C GLY A 343 9.14 -0.14 -11.74
N ILE A 344 10.45 -0.09 -11.84
CA ILE A 344 11.33 -1.26 -11.98
C ILE A 344 12.22 -1.39 -10.77
N VAL A 345 12.66 -2.61 -10.52
CA VAL A 345 13.60 -2.91 -9.45
C VAL A 345 14.72 -3.80 -9.96
N LYS A 346 15.94 -3.49 -9.52
CA LYS A 346 17.09 -4.38 -9.59
C LYS A 346 17.52 -4.69 -8.17
N ALA A 347 17.85 -5.95 -7.90
CA ALA A 347 18.26 -6.35 -6.57
C ALA A 347 19.45 -7.31 -6.58
N LYS A 348 20.17 -7.31 -5.45
CA LYS A 348 21.18 -8.31 -5.13
C LYS A 348 20.76 -8.95 -3.81
N TYR A 349 20.36 -10.22 -3.87
CA TYR A 349 20.10 -11.02 -2.69
C TYR A 349 21.32 -11.87 -2.38
N LYS A 350 21.74 -11.91 -1.11
CA LYS A 350 22.88 -12.68 -0.64
C LYS A 350 22.43 -13.59 0.50
N LYS A 351 22.77 -14.88 0.38
CA LYS A 351 22.65 -15.89 1.42
C LYS A 351 23.96 -16.66 1.54
N CYS A 352 24.64 -16.53 2.69
CA CYS A 352 26.02 -16.99 2.84
C CYS A 352 26.92 -16.47 1.71
N ASN A 353 27.57 -17.35 0.93
CA ASN A 353 28.41 -16.97 -0.21
C ASN A 353 27.67 -16.85 -1.55
N ASN A 354 26.40 -17.24 -1.60
CA ASN A 354 25.61 -17.20 -2.81
C ASN A 354 25.02 -15.82 -3.02
N VAL A 355 25.20 -15.25 -4.21
CA VAL A 355 24.62 -13.98 -4.63
C VAL A 355 23.69 -14.20 -5.82
N ILE A 356 22.45 -13.78 -5.70
CA ILE A 356 21.44 -13.85 -6.75
C ILE A 356 21.13 -12.42 -7.18
N LYS A 357 21.26 -12.14 -8.47
CA LYS A 357 20.77 -10.88 -9.08
C LYS A 357 19.31 -11.08 -9.46
N LEU A 358 18.48 -10.12 -9.13
CA LEU A 358 17.03 -10.16 -9.38
C LEU A 358 16.63 -8.91 -10.14
N SER A 359 15.69 -9.07 -11.06
CA SER A 359 15.01 -7.99 -11.76
C SER A 359 13.51 -8.16 -11.57
N GLY A 360 12.77 -7.05 -11.62
CA GLY A 360 11.33 -7.11 -11.45
C GLY A 360 10.67 -5.76 -11.65
N ILE A 361 9.38 -5.77 -11.42
CA ILE A 361 8.50 -4.60 -11.47
C ILE A 361 7.97 -4.28 -10.09
N CYS A 362 7.60 -3.03 -9.88
CA CYS A 362 7.07 -2.58 -8.60
C CYS A 362 5.99 -1.51 -8.76
N LYS A 363 5.12 -1.44 -7.77
CA LYS A 363 4.25 -0.29 -7.53
C LYS A 363 4.80 0.48 -6.35
N ILE A 364 4.93 1.80 -6.53
CA ILE A 364 5.43 2.72 -5.50
C ILE A 364 4.29 3.68 -5.19
N GLU A 365 3.95 3.79 -3.93
CA GLU A 365 3.02 4.77 -3.39
C GLU A 365 3.72 5.59 -2.31
N SER A 366 3.58 6.89 -2.38
CA SER A 366 4.08 7.81 -1.37
C SER A 366 2.93 8.66 -0.89
N GLN A 367 2.68 8.64 0.41
CA GLN A 367 1.70 9.50 1.04
C GLN A 367 2.41 10.56 1.86
N ARG A 368 1.94 11.78 1.75
CA ARG A 368 2.43 12.92 2.55
C ARG A 368 1.24 13.68 3.12
N GLN A 369 1.38 14.07 4.37
CA GLN A 369 0.45 14.96 5.01
C GLN A 369 0.96 16.38 4.89
N ILE A 370 0.16 17.27 4.33
CA ILE A 370 0.50 18.68 4.14
C ILE A 370 -0.18 19.51 5.24
N SER A 371 0.60 20.28 5.95
CA SER A 371 0.13 21.20 7.01
C SER A 371 -0.51 22.46 6.41
N ILE A 372 -1.50 23.00 7.12
CA ILE A 372 -2.17 24.26 6.77
C ILE A 372 -1.37 25.50 7.19
N LEU A 373 -0.45 25.35 8.13
CA LEU A 373 0.26 26.49 8.72
C LEU A 373 1.33 27.03 7.76
N GLY A 374 0.94 27.64 6.67
CA GLY A 374 1.91 28.23 5.74
C GLY A 374 1.39 28.76 4.43
N HIS A 375 0.14 28.54 4.11
CA HIS A 375 -0.47 29.09 2.89
C HIS A 375 -1.62 30.05 3.25
N ASN A 376 -1.29 31.31 3.44
CA ASN A 376 -2.15 32.46 3.27
C ASN A 376 -1.88 33.09 1.91
#